data_5118593ebb57120d426fe945664999d5
#
_entry.id   5118593ebb57120d426fe945664999d5
#
_cell.length_a   1.000
_cell.length_b   1.000
_cell.length_c   1.000
_cell.angle_alpha   90.00
_cell.angle_beta   90.00
_cell.angle_gamma   90.00
#
_symmetry.space_group_name_H-M   'P 1'
#
loop_
_entity.id
_entity.type
_entity.pdbx_description
1 polymer ?
#
loop_
_entity_poly.entity_id
_entity_poly.type
_entity_poly.pdbx_seq_one_letter_code
_entity_poly.pdbx_strand_id
1 'polypeptide(L)'
;PFFEAEKLPMLRILTDRGTEYCGKVEQHDYQLYLAINDIDHTKTKAMSPQTNGICERFHKTILNEFYQVTFRKRLYSSLNELQKDLDEWLIYYNNERTHQGKMCCGRTPMETLRDGKLIWSEKNLAQI
;
A
#
# COMPACT_ATOMS: atom_id res chain seq x y z
N PRO A 1 10.59 6.60 -0.76
CA PRO A 1 10.70 7.47 -1.94
C PRO A 1 9.38 8.12 -2.34
N PHE A 2 8.28 7.35 -2.43
CA PHE A 2 6.99 7.90 -2.85
C PHE A 2 6.47 8.95 -1.87
N PHE A 3 6.43 8.64 -0.57
CA PHE A 3 5.91 9.56 0.43
C PHE A 3 6.81 10.78 0.63
N GLU A 4 8.11 10.61 0.48
CA GLU A 4 9.06 11.73 0.50
C GLU A 4 8.82 12.67 -0.68
N ALA A 5 8.63 12.12 -1.89
CA ALA A 5 8.33 12.91 -3.08
C ALA A 5 7.02 13.70 -2.95
N GLU A 6 6.02 13.12 -2.28
CA GLU A 6 4.73 13.78 -2.04
C GLU A 6 4.75 14.68 -0.81
N LYS A 7 5.89 14.77 -0.10
CA LYS A 7 6.06 15.55 1.13
C LYS A 7 5.08 15.16 2.23
N LEU A 8 4.82 13.87 2.36
CA LEU A 8 3.95 13.29 3.39
C LEU A 8 4.78 12.42 4.32
N PRO A 9 4.60 12.56 5.65
CA PRO A 9 5.24 11.64 6.58
C PRO A 9 4.54 10.29 6.59
N MET A 10 5.31 9.22 6.63
CA MET A 10 4.77 7.90 6.89
C MET A 10 4.79 7.67 8.40
N LEU A 11 3.62 7.68 9.04
CA LEU A 11 3.53 7.61 10.49
C LEU A 11 3.40 6.19 11.02
N ARG A 12 2.74 5.31 10.27
CA ARG A 12 2.42 3.96 10.75
C ARG A 12 2.28 2.98 9.59
N ILE A 13 2.72 1.74 9.83
CA ILE A 13 2.48 0.61 8.94
C ILE A 13 1.71 -0.45 9.71
N LEU A 14 0.65 -0.98 9.10
CA LEU A 14 -0.15 -2.09 9.62
C LEU A 14 0.22 -3.37 8.88
N THR A 15 0.61 -4.39 9.62
CA THR A 15 0.90 -5.72 9.06
C THR A 15 0.10 -6.79 9.77
N ASP A 16 0.03 -7.97 9.17
CA ASP A 16 -0.44 -9.16 9.87
C ASP A 16 0.66 -9.71 10.77
N ARG A 17 0.45 -10.89 11.37
CA ARG A 17 1.41 -11.53 12.26
C ARG A 17 2.32 -12.53 11.55
N GLY A 18 2.48 -12.40 10.22
CA GLY A 18 3.39 -13.23 9.45
C GLY A 18 4.84 -13.09 9.90
N THR A 19 5.61 -14.16 9.77
CA THR A 19 7.02 -14.19 10.22
C THR A 19 7.91 -13.21 9.47
N GLU A 20 7.53 -12.82 8.26
CA GLU A 20 8.24 -11.82 7.47
C GLU A 20 8.20 -10.42 8.11
N TYR A 21 7.22 -10.16 8.99
CA TYR A 21 7.06 -8.87 9.67
C TYR A 21 7.24 -8.96 11.18
N CYS A 22 7.07 -10.14 11.77
CA CYS A 22 6.95 -10.36 13.21
C CYS A 22 7.88 -11.47 13.72
N GLY A 23 9.11 -11.51 13.28
CA GLY A 23 10.12 -12.42 13.83
C GLY A 23 10.52 -12.04 15.26
N LYS A 24 11.56 -12.69 15.79
CA LYS A 24 12.15 -12.28 17.06
C LYS A 24 12.62 -10.83 16.94
N VAL A 25 12.12 -9.97 17.83
CA VAL A 25 12.32 -8.52 17.75
C VAL A 25 13.80 -8.14 17.63
N GLU A 26 14.67 -8.86 18.30
CA GLU A 26 16.13 -8.59 18.33
C GLU A 26 16.83 -8.89 17.01
N GLN A 27 16.19 -9.61 16.08
CA GLN A 27 16.81 -10.09 14.85
C GLN A 27 16.02 -9.75 13.60
N HIS A 28 14.94 -8.97 13.70
CA HIS A 28 14.06 -8.70 12.57
C HIS A 28 14.40 -7.35 11.94
N ASP A 29 15.09 -7.39 10.81
CA ASP A 29 15.57 -6.19 10.09
C ASP A 29 14.44 -5.23 9.72
N TYR A 30 13.25 -5.74 9.40
CA TYR A 30 12.10 -4.92 9.05
C TYR A 30 11.67 -4.01 10.20
N GLN A 31 11.56 -4.56 11.40
CA GLN A 31 11.19 -3.78 12.59
C GLN A 31 12.27 -2.76 12.95
N LEU A 32 13.53 -3.11 12.80
CA LEU A 32 14.64 -2.20 13.02
C LEU A 32 14.62 -1.02 12.05
N TYR A 33 14.37 -1.30 10.77
CA TYR A 33 14.24 -0.25 9.76
C TYR A 33 13.13 0.76 10.11
N LEU A 34 11.98 0.27 10.53
CA LEU A 34 10.87 1.12 10.92
C LEU A 34 11.19 1.97 12.14
N ALA A 35 11.86 1.40 13.13
CA ALA A 35 12.26 2.11 14.34
C ALA A 35 13.24 3.24 14.05
N ILE A 36 14.24 2.99 13.19
CA ILE A 36 15.23 4.00 12.79
C ILE A 36 14.58 5.18 12.05
N ASN A 37 13.53 4.92 11.28
CA ASN A 37 12.83 5.95 10.51
C ASN A 37 11.62 6.54 11.24
N ASP A 38 11.45 6.27 12.53
CA ASP A 38 10.33 6.74 13.36
C ASP A 38 8.96 6.39 12.77
N ILE A 39 8.84 5.19 12.23
CA ILE A 39 7.59 4.67 11.67
C ILE A 39 7.00 3.67 12.66
N ASP A 40 5.78 3.93 13.14
CA ASP A 40 5.08 2.99 14.02
C ASP A 40 4.71 1.72 13.26
N HIS A 41 4.93 0.58 13.87
CA HIS A 41 4.52 -0.70 13.35
C HIS A 41 3.36 -1.24 14.18
N THR A 42 2.17 -1.32 13.58
CA THR A 42 0.98 -1.90 14.20
C THR A 42 0.70 -3.26 13.59
N LYS A 43 0.46 -4.24 14.45
CA LYS A 43 0.10 -5.60 14.03
C LYS A 43 -1.40 -5.79 14.15
N THR A 44 -2.01 -6.52 13.22
CA THR A 44 -3.43 -6.88 13.35
C THR A 44 -3.62 -7.80 14.56
N LYS A 45 -4.77 -7.69 15.20
CA LYS A 45 -5.10 -8.58 16.30
C LYS A 45 -5.25 -10.01 15.78
N ALA A 46 -4.77 -10.98 16.55
CA ALA A 46 -4.99 -12.38 16.22
C ALA A 46 -6.49 -12.65 16.09
N MET A 47 -6.89 -13.41 15.08
CA MET A 47 -8.29 -13.77 14.81
C MET A 47 -9.22 -12.59 14.50
N SER A 48 -8.66 -11.46 14.03
CA SER A 48 -9.42 -10.28 13.60
C SER A 48 -9.08 -9.91 12.16
N PRO A 49 -9.48 -10.71 11.16
CA PRO A 49 -9.09 -10.49 9.77
C PRO A 49 -9.63 -9.17 9.18
N GLN A 50 -10.69 -8.60 9.72
CA GLN A 50 -11.27 -7.35 9.20
C GLN A 50 -10.30 -6.17 9.26
N THR A 51 -9.36 -6.16 10.20
CA THR A 51 -8.41 -5.05 10.34
C THR A 51 -7.43 -4.94 9.18
N ASN A 52 -7.26 -6.00 8.40
CA ASN A 52 -6.41 -6.01 7.21
C ASN A 52 -7.20 -6.19 5.91
N GLY A 53 -8.50 -5.89 5.94
CA GLY A 53 -9.41 -6.13 4.82
C GLY A 53 -9.08 -5.33 3.55
N ILE A 54 -8.53 -4.12 3.69
CA ILE A 54 -8.13 -3.30 2.54
C ILE A 54 -6.99 -3.98 1.78
N CYS A 55 -6.00 -4.47 2.50
CA CYS A 55 -4.87 -5.18 1.91
C CYS A 55 -5.30 -6.48 1.24
N GLU A 56 -6.17 -7.25 1.88
CA GLU A 56 -6.72 -8.48 1.33
C GLU A 56 -7.51 -8.23 0.04
N ARG A 57 -8.33 -7.19 0.01
CA ARG A 57 -9.07 -6.81 -1.20
C ARG A 57 -8.14 -6.38 -2.33
N PHE A 58 -7.07 -5.68 -2.02
CA PHE A 58 -6.06 -5.32 -3.01
C PHE A 58 -5.38 -6.56 -3.59
N HIS A 59 -5.00 -7.52 -2.75
CA HIS A 59 -4.39 -8.78 -3.22
C HIS A 59 -5.31 -9.54 -4.15
N LYS A 60 -6.60 -9.58 -3.84
CA LYS A 60 -7.61 -10.22 -4.69
C LYS A 60 -7.75 -9.49 -6.03
N THR A 61 -7.74 -8.17 -6.01
CA THR A 61 -7.84 -7.36 -7.21
C THR A 61 -6.62 -7.56 -8.12
N ILE A 62 -5.40 -7.52 -7.59
CA ILE A 62 -4.19 -7.72 -8.38
C ILE A 62 -4.11 -9.13 -8.96
N LEU A 63 -4.56 -10.13 -8.20
CA LEU A 63 -4.63 -11.50 -8.70
C LEU A 63 -5.57 -11.59 -9.91
N ASN A 64 -6.77 -11.04 -9.80
CA ASN A 64 -7.80 -11.17 -10.83
C ASN A 64 -7.55 -10.27 -12.05
N GLU A 65 -7.06 -9.06 -11.85
CA GLU A 65 -6.91 -8.07 -12.93
C GLU A 65 -5.53 -8.06 -13.57
N PHE A 66 -4.51 -8.52 -12.87
CA PHE A 66 -3.15 -8.54 -13.40
C PHE A 66 -2.61 -9.95 -13.58
N TYR A 67 -2.43 -10.72 -12.51
CA TYR A 67 -1.74 -12.02 -12.62
C TYR A 67 -2.47 -13.02 -13.48
N GLN A 68 -3.77 -13.21 -13.30
CA GLN A 68 -4.53 -14.18 -14.10
C GLN A 68 -4.62 -13.79 -15.56
N VAL A 69 -4.75 -12.52 -15.86
CA VAL A 69 -4.83 -12.02 -17.23
C VAL A 69 -3.47 -12.09 -17.92
N THR A 70 -2.43 -11.60 -17.25
CA THR A 70 -1.09 -11.47 -17.82
C THR A 70 -0.42 -12.82 -18.07
N PHE A 71 -0.54 -13.75 -17.11
CA PHE A 71 0.08 -15.07 -17.24
C PHE A 71 -0.59 -15.96 -18.32
N ARG A 72 -1.81 -15.65 -18.72
CA ARG A 72 -2.47 -16.31 -19.85
C ARG A 72 -2.01 -15.78 -21.20
N LYS A 73 -1.57 -14.53 -21.25
CA LYS A 73 -1.25 -13.85 -22.51
C LYS A 73 0.24 -13.80 -22.81
N ARG A 74 1.09 -13.94 -21.80
CA ARG A 74 2.53 -13.72 -21.96
C ARG A 74 3.34 -14.63 -21.05
N LEU A 75 4.41 -15.19 -21.61
CA LEU A 75 5.45 -15.88 -20.85
C LEU A 75 6.57 -14.87 -20.54
N TYR A 76 6.96 -14.80 -19.28
CA TYR A 76 8.04 -13.94 -18.84
C TYR A 76 9.35 -14.70 -18.82
N SER A 77 10.38 -14.13 -19.44
CA SER A 77 11.73 -14.69 -19.42
C SER A 77 12.56 -14.22 -18.23
N SER A 78 12.15 -13.15 -17.55
CA SER A 78 12.84 -12.63 -16.39
C SER A 78 11.89 -11.92 -15.43
N LEU A 79 12.33 -11.76 -14.17
CA LEU A 79 11.60 -10.96 -13.18
C LEU A 79 11.53 -9.48 -13.55
N ASN A 80 12.52 -8.97 -14.27
CA ASN A 80 12.54 -7.58 -14.70
C ASN A 80 11.39 -7.25 -15.65
N GLU A 81 11.07 -8.17 -16.58
CA GLU A 81 9.93 -8.00 -17.49
C GLU A 81 8.61 -7.99 -16.72
N LEU A 82 8.45 -8.92 -15.78
CA LEU A 82 7.26 -8.97 -14.93
C LEU A 82 7.13 -7.70 -14.10
N GLN A 83 8.22 -7.23 -13.50
CA GLN A 83 8.23 -6.02 -12.70
C GLN A 83 7.82 -4.79 -13.52
N LYS A 84 8.30 -4.69 -14.76
CA LYS A 84 7.93 -3.59 -15.65
C LYS A 84 6.44 -3.56 -15.93
N ASP A 85 5.85 -4.71 -16.26
CA ASP A 85 4.42 -4.80 -16.53
C ASP A 85 3.59 -4.53 -15.28
N LEU A 86 4.06 -5.00 -14.12
CA LEU A 86 3.43 -4.70 -12.84
C LEU A 86 3.46 -3.20 -12.53
N ASP A 87 4.59 -2.54 -12.77
CA ASP A 87 4.71 -1.10 -12.55
C ASP A 87 3.74 -0.31 -13.43
N GLU A 88 3.61 -0.69 -14.70
CA GLU A 88 2.63 -0.08 -15.61
C GLU A 88 1.19 -0.29 -15.13
N TRP A 89 0.87 -1.49 -14.66
CA TRP A 89 -0.45 -1.79 -14.10
C TRP A 89 -0.73 -0.98 -12.83
N LEU A 90 0.26 -0.80 -11.97
CA LEU A 90 0.11 0.01 -10.76
C LEU A 90 -0.13 1.49 -11.08
N ILE A 91 0.49 2.01 -12.12
CA ILE A 91 0.21 3.37 -12.59
C ILE A 91 -1.25 3.49 -13.01
N TYR A 92 -1.75 2.52 -13.78
CA TYR A 92 -3.18 2.44 -14.14
C TYR A 92 -4.07 2.35 -12.90
N TYR A 93 -3.74 1.45 -11.95
CA TYR A 93 -4.50 1.25 -10.74
C TYR A 93 -4.64 2.54 -9.92
N ASN A 94 -3.54 3.26 -9.76
CA ASN A 94 -3.51 4.45 -8.91
C ASN A 94 -4.09 5.70 -9.60
N ASN A 95 -3.97 5.83 -10.91
CA ASN A 95 -4.29 7.07 -11.61
C ASN A 95 -5.53 6.99 -12.50
N GLU A 96 -5.96 5.82 -12.90
CA GLU A 96 -7.06 5.65 -13.85
C GLU A 96 -8.21 4.78 -13.33
N ARG A 97 -7.90 3.79 -12.48
CA ARG A 97 -8.92 2.89 -11.96
C ARG A 97 -9.68 3.52 -10.80
N THR A 98 -10.99 3.69 -10.98
CA THR A 98 -11.85 4.24 -9.92
C THR A 98 -12.30 3.17 -8.95
N HIS A 99 -12.59 3.58 -7.72
CA HIS A 99 -13.03 2.71 -6.64
C HIS A 99 -14.31 3.25 -6.00
N GLN A 100 -15.27 2.38 -5.73
CA GLN A 100 -16.54 2.74 -5.11
C GLN A 100 -16.55 2.60 -3.59
N GLY A 101 -15.42 2.26 -2.98
CA GLY A 101 -15.29 2.16 -1.53
C GLY A 101 -15.49 3.50 -0.82
N LYS A 102 -15.70 3.44 0.50
CA LYS A 102 -16.00 4.62 1.33
C LYS A 102 -14.95 5.72 1.22
N MET A 103 -13.68 5.37 1.10
CA MET A 103 -12.61 6.37 1.08
C MET A 103 -12.45 7.02 -0.29
N CYS A 104 -12.58 6.26 -1.35
CA CYS A 104 -12.39 6.76 -2.72
C CYS A 104 -13.66 7.38 -3.30
N CYS A 105 -14.83 6.83 -3.02
CA CYS A 105 -16.13 7.35 -3.47
C CYS A 105 -16.18 7.62 -4.99
N GLY A 106 -15.71 6.67 -5.80
CA GLY A 106 -15.67 6.80 -7.26
C GLY A 106 -14.42 7.49 -7.80
N ARG A 107 -13.48 7.88 -6.95
CA ARG A 107 -12.20 8.47 -7.36
C ARG A 107 -11.12 7.39 -7.52
N THR A 108 -10.03 7.75 -8.17
CA THR A 108 -8.83 6.90 -8.19
C THR A 108 -8.09 6.99 -6.85
N PRO A 109 -7.25 6.00 -6.52
CA PRO A 109 -6.41 6.08 -5.32
C PRO A 109 -5.54 7.34 -5.25
N MET A 110 -4.96 7.76 -6.37
CA MET A 110 -4.12 8.97 -6.40
C MET A 110 -4.93 10.24 -6.16
N GLU A 111 -6.13 10.35 -6.73
CA GLU A 111 -7.03 11.47 -6.47
C GLU A 111 -7.41 11.53 -4.99
N THR A 112 -7.72 10.38 -4.40
CA THR A 112 -8.05 10.28 -2.98
C THR A 112 -6.87 10.71 -2.10
N LEU A 113 -5.66 10.31 -2.44
CA LEU A 113 -4.44 10.71 -1.72
C LEU A 113 -4.23 12.22 -1.78
N ARG A 114 -4.37 12.81 -2.97
CA ARG A 114 -4.19 14.26 -3.17
C ARG A 114 -5.24 15.07 -2.41
N ASP A 115 -6.50 14.65 -2.46
CA ASP A 115 -7.57 15.29 -1.71
C ASP A 115 -7.32 15.19 -0.20
N GLY A 116 -6.90 14.03 0.28
CA GLY A 116 -6.53 13.83 1.68
C GLY A 116 -5.34 14.68 2.12
N LYS A 117 -4.37 14.86 1.23
CA LYS A 117 -3.20 15.71 1.48
C LYS A 117 -3.61 17.17 1.68
N LEU A 118 -4.54 17.68 0.87
CA LEU A 118 -5.07 19.03 1.03
C LEU A 118 -5.78 19.20 2.36
N ILE A 119 -6.65 18.27 2.74
CA ILE A 119 -7.36 18.28 4.01
C ILE A 119 -6.37 18.25 5.19
N TRP A 120 -5.36 17.40 5.12
CA TRP A 120 -4.33 17.28 6.14
C TRP A 120 -3.54 18.59 6.31
N SER A 121 -3.17 19.22 5.19
CA SER A 121 -2.45 20.50 5.21
C SER A 121 -3.28 21.61 5.83
N GLU A 122 -4.57 21.70 5.49
CA GLU A 122 -5.49 22.68 6.07
C GLU A 122 -5.64 22.50 7.58
N LYS A 123 -5.81 21.26 8.05
CA LYS A 123 -5.93 20.98 9.49
C LYS A 123 -4.66 21.30 10.25
N ASN A 124 -3.49 21.02 9.70
CA ASN A 124 -2.23 21.32 10.35
C ASN A 124 -1.95 22.82 10.40
N LEU A 125 -2.32 23.56 9.36
CA LEU A 125 -2.22 25.01 9.37
C LEU A 125 -3.15 25.66 10.41
N ALA A 126 -4.33 25.09 10.61
CA ALA A 126 -5.30 25.58 11.59
C ALA A 126 -4.84 25.33 13.05
N GLN A 127 -3.90 24.43 13.29
CA GLN A 127 -3.36 24.14 14.62
C GLN A 127 -2.12 24.97 14.98
N ILE A 128 -1.62 25.75 14.06
CA ILE A 128 -0.52 26.68 14.27
C ILE A 128 -1.10 28.06 14.63
#